data_ace52b156c5f30baba4c775f55c315a5
#
_entry.id   ace52b156c5f30baba4c775f55c315a5
#
_cell.length_a   1.000
_cell.length_b   1.000
_cell.length_c   1.000
_cell.angle_alpha   90.00
_cell.angle_beta   90.00
_cell.angle_gamma   90.00
#
_symmetry.space_group_name_H-M   'P 1'
#
loop_
_entity.id
_entity.type
_entity.pdbx_description
1 polymer ?
#
loop_
_entity_poly.entity_id
_entity_poly.type
_entity_poly.pdbx_seq_one_letter_code
_entity_poly.pdbx_strand_id
1 'polypeptide(L)'
;MDHIIVDPVYIAFPQKGIEKIFITHQHNDHINPEKIKDLKNNYVNNEKELEVYGPESLCEQINIEFILIIPEMQIALNNGSVAIFENNCWKSEGCVAYLISIDGKNILHTADSSNFSSQLRSFEKEIDLCFLACFEENFTDYLDFINHIQPNLVVPYHFNKEKEQEAQKLEKYLNNNEINVKYLPIGDELELQY
;
A
#
# COMPACT_ATOMS: atom_id res chain seq x y z
N MET A 1 8.27 -11.58 -13.67
CA MET A 1 7.96 -11.11 -12.30
C MET A 1 7.08 -9.89 -12.44
N ASP A 2 6.00 -9.77 -11.68
CA ASP A 2 5.16 -8.56 -11.72
C ASP A 2 5.84 -7.45 -10.92
N HIS A 3 6.07 -6.31 -11.56
CA HIS A 3 6.60 -5.12 -10.91
C HIS A 3 5.45 -4.13 -10.73
N ILE A 4 5.02 -3.95 -9.50
CA ILE A 4 3.90 -3.10 -9.14
C ILE A 4 4.34 -1.96 -8.22
N ILE A 5 3.65 -0.84 -8.29
CA ILE A 5 3.76 0.29 -7.36
C ILE A 5 2.40 0.54 -6.74
N VAL A 6 2.37 0.75 -5.43
CA VAL A 6 1.22 1.31 -4.73
C VAL A 6 1.53 2.77 -4.41
N ASP A 7 0.59 3.66 -4.72
CA ASP A 7 0.66 5.11 -4.49
C ASP A 7 1.94 5.77 -5.04
N PRO A 8 1.95 6.18 -6.31
CA PRO A 8 3.16 6.54 -7.06
C PRO A 8 3.74 7.92 -6.68
N VAL A 9 3.76 8.27 -5.39
CA VAL A 9 4.44 9.45 -4.86
C VAL A 9 5.75 9.02 -4.20
N TYR A 10 6.62 8.41 -5.00
CA TYR A 10 7.90 7.87 -4.55
C TYR A 10 8.93 8.95 -4.21
N ILE A 11 9.76 8.67 -3.20
CA ILE A 11 10.88 9.51 -2.75
C ILE A 11 12.21 8.94 -3.28
N ALA A 12 12.36 7.61 -3.23
CA ALA A 12 13.46 6.90 -3.85
C ALA A 12 13.11 6.52 -5.30
N PHE A 13 14.11 6.41 -6.17
CA PHE A 13 13.89 6.04 -7.58
C PHE A 13 13.43 4.58 -7.68
N PRO A 14 12.31 4.32 -8.37
CA PRO A 14 11.83 2.95 -8.54
C PRO A 14 12.74 2.13 -9.46
N GLN A 15 12.64 0.82 -9.35
CA GLN A 15 13.30 -0.09 -10.29
C GLN A 15 12.59 -0.08 -11.65
N LYS A 16 13.32 -0.43 -12.72
CA LYS A 16 12.73 -0.57 -14.07
C LYS A 16 11.84 -1.81 -14.19
N GLY A 17 10.95 -1.78 -15.16
CA GLY A 17 10.07 -2.90 -15.47
C GLY A 17 8.70 -2.83 -14.83
N ILE A 18 8.28 -1.64 -14.36
CA ILE A 18 6.96 -1.43 -13.75
C ILE A 18 5.86 -1.71 -14.78
N GLU A 19 4.88 -2.50 -14.38
CA GLU A 19 3.76 -2.91 -15.23
C GLU A 19 2.42 -2.36 -14.74
N LYS A 20 2.26 -2.23 -13.41
CA LYS A 20 1.00 -1.83 -12.80
C LYS A 20 1.20 -0.81 -11.68
N ILE A 21 0.30 0.14 -11.62
CA ILE A 21 0.17 1.10 -10.51
C ILE A 21 -1.19 0.89 -9.86
N PHE A 22 -1.20 0.83 -8.53
CA PHE A 22 -2.41 0.80 -7.72
C PHE A 22 -2.47 2.04 -6.85
N ILE A 23 -3.55 2.82 -6.93
CA ILE A 23 -3.74 4.05 -6.16
C ILE A 23 -4.81 3.80 -5.12
N THR A 24 -4.50 4.09 -3.86
CA THR A 24 -5.41 3.81 -2.74
C THR A 24 -6.54 4.82 -2.62
N HIS A 25 -6.25 6.11 -2.84
CA HIS A 25 -7.22 7.21 -2.75
C HIS A 25 -6.68 8.51 -3.37
N GLN A 26 -7.50 9.57 -3.38
CA GLN A 26 -7.27 10.79 -4.15
C GLN A 26 -6.36 11.85 -3.50
N HIS A 27 -5.79 11.65 -2.32
CA HIS A 27 -4.92 12.68 -1.71
C HIS A 27 -3.61 12.86 -2.48
N ASN A 28 -3.10 14.10 -2.50
CA ASN A 28 -1.93 14.48 -3.30
C ASN A 28 -0.62 13.80 -2.88
N ASP A 29 -0.56 13.24 -1.68
CA ASP A 29 0.55 12.45 -1.17
C ASP A 29 0.46 10.96 -1.56
N HIS A 30 -0.60 10.56 -2.25
CA HIS A 30 -0.79 9.22 -2.82
C HIS A 30 -0.81 9.24 -4.35
N ILE A 31 -1.16 10.37 -4.97
CA ILE A 31 -1.24 10.48 -6.41
C ILE A 31 -0.50 11.72 -6.93
N ASN A 32 0.37 11.50 -7.93
CA ASN A 32 1.07 12.55 -8.62
C ASN A 32 1.12 12.27 -10.13
N PRO A 33 0.34 13.00 -10.95
CA PRO A 33 0.27 12.78 -12.40
C PRO A 33 1.62 12.88 -13.11
N GLU A 34 2.50 13.79 -12.69
CA GLU A 34 3.83 13.94 -13.30
C GLU A 34 4.73 12.74 -13.00
N LYS A 35 4.64 12.17 -11.79
CA LYS A 35 5.37 10.93 -11.45
C LYS A 35 4.83 9.73 -12.22
N ILE A 36 3.52 9.61 -12.40
CA ILE A 36 2.91 8.55 -13.24
C ILE A 36 3.40 8.67 -14.68
N LYS A 37 3.46 9.88 -15.21
CA LYS A 37 4.00 10.16 -16.56
C LYS A 37 5.50 9.83 -16.64
N ASP A 38 6.27 10.16 -15.62
CA ASP A 38 7.68 9.79 -15.54
C ASP A 38 7.88 8.27 -15.51
N LEU A 39 7.08 7.55 -14.70
CA LEU A 39 7.07 6.09 -14.67
C LEU A 39 6.77 5.50 -16.05
N LYS A 40 5.75 5.99 -16.74
CA LYS A 40 5.37 5.55 -18.07
C LYS A 40 6.49 5.74 -19.10
N ASN A 41 7.23 6.83 -19.02
CA ASN A 41 8.26 7.17 -20.00
C ASN A 41 9.61 6.49 -19.73
N ASN A 42 9.96 6.25 -18.47
CA ASN A 42 11.33 5.92 -18.07
C ASN A 42 11.49 4.57 -17.36
N TYR A 43 10.41 3.98 -16.83
CA TYR A 43 10.48 2.81 -15.93
C TYR A 43 9.68 1.60 -16.42
N VAL A 44 8.82 1.76 -17.40
CA VAL A 44 8.05 0.68 -18.02
C VAL A 44 8.93 -0.11 -18.99
N ASN A 45 8.67 -1.39 -19.14
CA ASN A 45 9.32 -2.20 -20.16
C ASN A 45 8.75 -1.82 -21.55
N ASN A 46 9.61 -1.56 -22.53
CA ASN A 46 9.24 -1.03 -23.87
C ASN A 46 8.19 -1.86 -24.64
N GLU A 47 7.92 -3.08 -24.18
CA GLU A 47 6.97 -4.00 -24.83
C GLU A 47 5.60 -4.06 -24.13
N LYS A 48 5.40 -3.36 -23.01
CA LYS A 48 4.17 -3.40 -22.20
C LYS A 48 3.62 -2.00 -21.97
N GLU A 49 2.30 -1.90 -21.91
CA GLU A 49 1.62 -0.69 -21.45
C GLU A 49 1.55 -0.66 -19.93
N LEU A 50 1.72 0.52 -19.33
CA LEU A 50 1.52 0.74 -17.92
C LEU A 50 0.03 0.78 -17.60
N GLU A 51 -0.45 -0.14 -16.81
CA GLU A 51 -1.82 -0.14 -16.31
C GLU A 51 -1.89 0.63 -14.98
N VAL A 52 -2.82 1.57 -14.88
CA VAL A 52 -3.09 2.34 -13.66
C VAL A 52 -4.45 1.95 -13.13
N TYR A 53 -4.53 1.56 -11.88
CA TYR A 53 -5.75 1.14 -11.19
C TYR A 53 -6.06 2.11 -10.05
N GLY A 54 -7.32 2.48 -9.87
CA GLY A 54 -7.71 3.35 -8.77
C GLY A 54 -9.21 3.46 -8.55
N PRO A 55 -9.65 3.94 -7.37
CA PRO A 55 -11.06 4.12 -7.03
C PRO A 55 -11.69 5.30 -7.79
N GLU A 56 -13.02 5.37 -7.79
CA GLU A 56 -13.80 6.41 -8.48
C GLU A 56 -13.44 7.83 -8.04
N SER A 57 -13.02 8.00 -6.79
CA SER A 57 -12.60 9.30 -6.24
C SER A 57 -11.44 9.97 -7.02
N LEU A 58 -10.74 9.23 -7.88
CA LEU A 58 -9.69 9.78 -8.73
C LEU A 58 -10.23 10.52 -9.96
N CYS A 59 -11.46 10.27 -10.39
CA CYS A 59 -12.02 10.79 -11.65
C CYS A 59 -11.95 12.31 -11.78
N GLU A 60 -12.05 13.03 -10.66
CA GLU A 60 -12.02 14.49 -10.65
C GLU A 60 -10.60 15.08 -10.56
N GLN A 61 -9.60 14.28 -10.20
CA GLN A 61 -8.28 14.79 -9.85
C GLN A 61 -7.19 14.49 -10.86
N ILE A 62 -7.36 13.45 -11.66
CA ILE A 62 -6.34 13.08 -12.64
C ILE A 62 -6.87 13.09 -14.07
N ASN A 63 -6.10 13.75 -14.93
CA ASN A 63 -6.29 13.68 -16.37
C ASN A 63 -5.40 12.57 -16.96
N ILE A 64 -5.51 11.36 -16.39
CA ILE A 64 -4.79 10.16 -16.82
C ILE A 64 -5.83 9.06 -16.94
N GLU A 65 -5.75 8.29 -18.00
CA GLU A 65 -6.58 7.09 -18.16
C GLU A 65 -6.21 6.06 -17.09
N PHE A 66 -7.19 5.56 -16.36
CA PHE A 66 -7.02 4.51 -15.38
C PHE A 66 -8.18 3.52 -15.42
N ILE A 67 -7.93 2.34 -14.89
CA ILE A 67 -8.90 1.26 -14.76
C ILE A 67 -9.58 1.42 -13.40
N LEU A 68 -10.89 1.65 -13.43
CA LEU A 68 -11.69 1.79 -12.22
C LEU A 68 -11.72 0.47 -11.43
N ILE A 69 -11.46 0.57 -10.13
CA ILE A 69 -11.60 -0.53 -9.19
C ILE A 69 -12.62 -0.20 -8.11
N ILE A 70 -13.27 -1.23 -7.62
CA ILE A 70 -14.19 -1.18 -6.48
C ILE A 70 -13.87 -2.30 -5.49
N PRO A 71 -14.26 -2.18 -4.23
CA PRO A 71 -14.15 -3.28 -3.24
C PRO A 71 -14.72 -4.60 -3.78
N GLU A 72 -14.13 -5.71 -3.33
CA GLU A 72 -14.41 -7.09 -3.75
C GLU A 72 -13.88 -7.49 -5.14
N MET A 73 -13.36 -6.55 -5.94
CA MET A 73 -12.66 -6.91 -7.17
C MET A 73 -11.33 -7.62 -6.87
N GLN A 74 -10.91 -8.41 -7.85
CA GLN A 74 -9.60 -9.07 -7.86
C GLN A 74 -8.95 -8.86 -9.23
N ILE A 75 -7.72 -8.35 -9.24
CA ILE A 75 -6.92 -8.12 -10.44
C ILE A 75 -5.89 -9.25 -10.55
N ALA A 76 -5.86 -9.93 -11.67
CA ALA A 76 -4.87 -10.98 -11.92
C ALA A 76 -3.47 -10.39 -12.14
N LEU A 77 -2.47 -11.03 -11.55
CA LEU A 77 -1.05 -10.85 -11.84
C LEU A 77 -0.51 -12.08 -12.57
N ASN A 78 0.72 -12.03 -13.08
CA ASN A 78 1.35 -13.20 -13.71
C ASN A 78 1.49 -14.37 -12.71
N ASN A 79 1.89 -14.08 -11.47
CA ASN A 79 2.11 -15.10 -10.43
C ASN A 79 1.25 -14.84 -9.19
N GLY A 80 0.02 -14.35 -9.36
CA GLY A 80 -0.82 -14.06 -8.21
C GLY A 80 -2.01 -13.16 -8.52
N SER A 81 -2.39 -12.31 -7.56
CA SER A 81 -3.52 -11.39 -7.69
C SER A 81 -3.43 -10.24 -6.69
N VAL A 82 -4.19 -9.18 -6.96
CA VAL A 82 -4.45 -8.08 -6.02
C VAL A 82 -5.94 -8.08 -5.71
N ALA A 83 -6.31 -8.34 -4.46
CA ALA A 83 -7.68 -8.20 -3.99
C ALA A 83 -7.88 -6.81 -3.38
N ILE A 84 -9.04 -6.21 -3.64
CA ILE A 84 -9.39 -4.84 -3.25
C ILE A 84 -10.41 -4.88 -2.12
N PHE A 85 -10.11 -4.17 -1.02
CA PHE A 85 -10.96 -4.07 0.16
C PHE A 85 -11.42 -2.63 0.35
N GLU A 86 -12.67 -2.48 0.80
CA GLU A 86 -13.12 -1.20 1.32
C GLU A 86 -12.26 -0.76 2.51
N ASN A 87 -11.91 0.52 2.55
CA ASN A 87 -11.16 1.08 3.65
C ASN A 87 -11.62 2.51 3.97
N ASN A 88 -11.32 2.95 5.19
CA ASN A 88 -11.70 4.27 5.67
C ASN A 88 -10.45 5.12 5.89
N CYS A 89 -10.26 6.15 5.08
CA CYS A 89 -9.19 7.11 5.22
C CYS A 89 -9.76 8.49 5.57
N TRP A 90 -9.01 9.27 6.31
CA TRP A 90 -9.43 10.61 6.73
C TRP A 90 -9.75 11.50 5.53
N LYS A 91 -10.95 12.09 5.51
CA LYS A 91 -11.42 12.98 4.42
C LYS A 91 -11.28 12.39 3.00
N SER A 92 -11.28 11.09 2.85
CA SER A 92 -11.29 10.43 1.56
C SER A 92 -12.58 9.64 1.39
N GLU A 93 -13.25 9.83 0.26
CA GLU A 93 -14.34 8.97 -0.19
C GLU A 93 -13.78 7.88 -1.10
N GLY A 94 -14.16 6.62 -0.86
CA GLY A 94 -13.76 5.49 -1.70
C GLY A 94 -12.30 5.04 -1.54
N CYS A 95 -11.68 5.27 -0.38
CA CYS A 95 -10.36 4.72 -0.08
C CYS A 95 -10.39 3.19 -0.08
N VAL A 96 -9.34 2.56 -0.61
CA VAL A 96 -9.20 1.11 -0.68
C VAL A 96 -7.88 0.63 -0.09
N ALA A 97 -7.92 -0.59 0.46
CA ALA A 97 -6.73 -1.34 0.83
C ALA A 97 -6.48 -2.46 -0.19
N TYR A 98 -5.24 -2.91 -0.31
CA TYR A 98 -4.83 -3.95 -1.24
C TYR A 98 -4.23 -5.14 -0.51
N LEU A 99 -4.71 -6.33 -0.81
CA LEU A 99 -4.01 -7.57 -0.53
C LEU A 99 -3.36 -8.07 -1.80
N ILE A 100 -2.05 -8.00 -1.83
CA ILE A 100 -1.22 -8.44 -2.94
C ILE A 100 -0.73 -9.86 -2.61
N SER A 101 -1.29 -10.85 -3.31
CA SER A 101 -0.83 -12.24 -3.25
C SER A 101 0.09 -12.48 -4.44
N ILE A 102 1.38 -12.68 -4.19
CA ILE A 102 2.38 -12.87 -5.24
C ILE A 102 3.42 -13.89 -4.80
N ASP A 103 3.76 -14.84 -5.67
CA ASP A 103 4.75 -15.90 -5.40
C ASP A 103 4.53 -16.61 -4.05
N GLY A 104 3.27 -16.84 -3.67
CA GLY A 104 2.89 -17.51 -2.42
C GLY A 104 2.96 -16.64 -1.17
N LYS A 105 3.27 -15.34 -1.29
CA LYS A 105 3.28 -14.37 -0.20
C LYS A 105 2.07 -13.45 -0.25
N ASN A 106 1.53 -13.12 0.90
CA ASN A 106 0.41 -12.20 1.08
C ASN A 106 0.88 -10.90 1.73
N ILE A 107 0.80 -9.81 1.00
CA ILE A 107 1.21 -8.47 1.42
C ILE A 107 -0.03 -7.59 1.53
N LEU A 108 -0.35 -7.11 2.72
CA LEU A 108 -1.45 -6.19 2.96
C LEU A 108 -0.93 -4.74 2.99
N HIS A 109 -1.49 -3.89 2.16
CA HIS A 109 -1.28 -2.45 2.18
C HIS A 109 -2.55 -1.76 2.67
N THR A 110 -2.50 -1.14 3.85
CA THR A 110 -3.69 -0.64 4.54
C THR A 110 -4.08 0.79 4.15
N ALA A 111 -3.43 1.42 3.20
CA ALA A 111 -3.58 2.84 2.92
C ALA A 111 -3.50 3.68 4.22
N ASP A 112 -4.05 4.89 4.23
CA ASP A 112 -4.04 5.81 5.39
C ASP A 112 -5.14 5.50 6.40
N SER A 113 -5.44 4.24 6.60
CA SER A 113 -6.55 3.87 7.46
C SER A 113 -6.31 4.31 8.90
N SER A 114 -7.29 4.98 9.45
CA SER A 114 -7.43 5.24 10.88
C SER A 114 -8.56 4.42 11.51
N ASN A 115 -9.42 3.83 10.67
CA ASN A 115 -10.55 3.01 11.10
C ASN A 115 -10.78 1.91 10.06
N PHE A 116 -10.23 0.74 10.32
CA PHE A 116 -10.28 -0.40 9.41
C PHE A 116 -11.71 -0.91 9.21
N SER A 117 -12.08 -1.16 7.95
CA SER A 117 -13.40 -1.67 7.61
C SER A 117 -13.68 -3.04 8.23
N SER A 118 -14.96 -3.39 8.35
CA SER A 118 -15.36 -4.73 8.80
C SER A 118 -14.84 -5.82 7.86
N GLN A 119 -14.72 -5.53 6.58
CA GLN A 119 -14.17 -6.43 5.57
C GLN A 119 -12.69 -6.76 5.84
N LEU A 120 -11.87 -5.77 6.17
CA LEU A 120 -10.47 -5.97 6.57
C LEU A 120 -10.35 -6.71 7.92
N ARG A 121 -11.27 -6.46 8.85
CA ARG A 121 -11.30 -7.14 10.16
C ARG A 121 -11.78 -8.58 10.07
N SER A 122 -12.57 -8.96 9.06
CA SER A 122 -13.04 -10.35 8.86
C SER A 122 -12.11 -11.22 8.00
N PHE A 123 -10.92 -10.72 7.72
CA PHE A 123 -9.98 -11.37 6.82
C PHE A 123 -9.29 -12.57 7.51
N GLU A 124 -9.39 -13.76 6.91
CA GLU A 124 -8.91 -15.02 7.50
C GLU A 124 -7.61 -15.57 6.87
N LYS A 125 -7.06 -14.91 5.83
CA LYS A 125 -5.81 -15.38 5.23
C LYS A 125 -4.60 -14.97 6.07
N GLU A 126 -3.60 -15.83 6.10
CA GLU A 126 -2.28 -15.50 6.65
C GLU A 126 -1.66 -14.32 5.88
N ILE A 127 -1.12 -13.35 6.61
CA ILE A 127 -0.48 -12.14 6.06
C ILE A 127 1.01 -12.21 6.38
N ASP A 128 1.85 -12.29 5.36
CA ASP A 128 3.30 -12.32 5.52
C ASP A 128 3.85 -10.93 5.87
N LEU A 129 3.28 -9.88 5.28
CA LEU A 129 3.71 -8.50 5.47
C LEU A 129 2.51 -7.56 5.50
N CYS A 130 2.47 -6.66 6.48
CA CYS A 130 1.48 -5.60 6.55
C CYS A 130 2.17 -4.23 6.54
N PHE A 131 1.91 -3.41 5.50
CA PHE A 131 2.25 -2.00 5.51
C PHE A 131 1.19 -1.23 6.28
N LEU A 132 1.60 -0.51 7.32
CA LEU A 132 0.74 0.20 8.26
C LEU A 132 1.14 1.66 8.34
N ALA A 133 0.19 2.59 8.16
CA ALA A 133 0.46 4.02 8.32
C ALA A 133 0.92 4.35 9.75
N CYS A 134 1.70 5.43 9.94
CA CYS A 134 2.36 5.71 11.21
C CYS A 134 1.84 6.99 11.92
N PHE A 135 0.53 7.24 11.87
CA PHE A 135 -0.10 8.35 12.60
C PHE A 135 -0.18 8.05 14.09
N GLU A 136 0.51 8.84 14.92
CA GLU A 136 0.69 8.58 16.36
C GLU A 136 -0.65 8.52 17.12
N GLU A 137 -1.62 9.33 16.73
CA GLU A 137 -2.96 9.36 17.32
C GLU A 137 -3.75 8.06 17.14
N ASN A 138 -3.38 7.22 16.18
CA ASN A 138 -4.07 5.98 15.83
C ASN A 138 -3.36 4.70 16.33
N PHE A 139 -2.27 4.81 17.10
CA PHE A 139 -1.46 3.65 17.51
C PHE A 139 -2.26 2.58 18.26
N THR A 140 -3.25 2.97 19.06
CA THR A 140 -4.11 2.02 19.78
C THR A 140 -4.98 1.21 18.81
N ASP A 141 -5.56 1.88 17.81
CA ASP A 141 -6.41 1.23 16.80
C ASP A 141 -5.57 0.34 15.87
N TYR A 142 -4.34 0.75 15.59
CA TYR A 142 -3.37 -0.06 14.86
C TYR A 142 -3.01 -1.33 15.62
N LEU A 143 -2.73 -1.23 16.92
CA LEU A 143 -2.42 -2.40 17.74
C LEU A 143 -3.60 -3.38 17.80
N ASP A 144 -4.83 -2.87 17.99
CA ASP A 144 -6.05 -3.68 18.00
C ASP A 144 -6.23 -4.43 16.65
N PHE A 145 -6.05 -3.73 15.55
CA PHE A 145 -6.14 -4.32 14.21
C PHE A 145 -5.06 -5.38 13.96
N ILE A 146 -3.80 -5.09 14.29
CA ILE A 146 -2.67 -6.01 14.11
C ILE A 146 -2.82 -7.25 14.97
N ASN A 147 -3.31 -7.13 16.21
CA ASN A 147 -3.62 -8.27 17.07
C ASN A 147 -4.74 -9.16 16.47
N HIS A 148 -5.65 -8.56 15.71
CA HIS A 148 -6.72 -9.30 15.08
C HIS A 148 -6.25 -10.07 13.84
N ILE A 149 -5.49 -9.43 12.93
CA ILE A 149 -5.05 -10.05 11.67
C ILE A 149 -3.73 -10.84 11.79
N GLN A 150 -2.97 -10.64 12.85
CA GLN A 150 -1.73 -11.35 13.20
C GLN A 150 -0.74 -11.51 12.03
N PRO A 151 -0.26 -10.44 11.39
CA PRO A 151 0.70 -10.56 10.30
C PRO A 151 2.06 -11.03 10.80
N ASN A 152 2.82 -11.75 9.96
CA ASN A 152 4.15 -12.22 10.29
C ASN A 152 5.15 -11.06 10.50
N LEU A 153 4.96 -9.95 9.78
CA LEU A 153 5.76 -8.74 9.89
C LEU A 153 4.93 -7.49 9.60
N VAL A 154 5.11 -6.44 10.40
CA VAL A 154 4.57 -5.10 10.14
C VAL A 154 5.69 -4.18 9.67
N VAL A 155 5.43 -3.37 8.65
CA VAL A 155 6.34 -2.30 8.19
C VAL A 155 5.59 -0.97 8.25
N PRO A 156 6.03 -0.03 9.11
CA PRO A 156 5.51 1.33 9.11
C PRO A 156 5.78 2.03 7.77
N TYR A 157 4.78 2.71 7.24
CA TYR A 157 4.91 3.53 6.03
C TYR A 157 4.19 4.87 6.21
N HIS A 158 4.02 5.66 5.15
CA HIS A 158 3.41 6.98 5.16
C HIS A 158 4.23 8.03 5.94
N PHE A 159 5.51 8.12 5.62
CA PHE A 159 6.40 9.13 6.16
C PHE A 159 7.38 9.64 5.09
N ASN A 160 7.95 10.80 5.31
CA ASN A 160 9.04 11.38 4.53
C ASN A 160 10.27 11.56 5.42
N LYS A 161 11.37 12.08 4.86
CA LYS A 161 12.65 12.28 5.59
C LYS A 161 12.50 13.12 6.87
N GLU A 162 11.55 14.04 6.92
CA GLU A 162 11.32 14.91 8.08
C GLU A 162 10.50 14.19 9.16
N LYS A 163 9.76 13.14 8.79
CA LYS A 163 8.82 12.41 9.63
C LYS A 163 9.23 10.95 9.89
N GLU A 164 10.47 10.56 9.61
CA GLU A 164 10.98 9.21 9.90
C GLU A 164 10.81 8.81 11.38
N GLN A 165 10.83 9.79 12.28
CA GLN A 165 10.60 9.55 13.70
C GLN A 165 9.20 9.03 14.02
N GLU A 166 8.18 9.32 13.20
CA GLU A 166 6.83 8.79 13.38
C GLU A 166 6.81 7.27 13.16
N ALA A 167 7.49 6.79 12.10
CA ALA A 167 7.64 5.38 11.83
C ALA A 167 8.44 4.64 12.93
N GLN A 168 9.52 5.25 13.42
CA GLN A 168 10.31 4.70 14.53
C GLN A 168 9.53 4.66 15.85
N LYS A 169 8.64 5.62 16.11
CA LYS A 169 7.74 5.60 17.27
C LYS A 169 6.74 4.45 17.15
N LEU A 170 6.15 4.23 15.98
CA LEU A 170 5.24 3.11 15.75
C LEU A 170 5.96 1.78 15.93
N GLU A 171 7.16 1.62 15.36
CA GLU A 171 7.99 0.43 15.56
C GLU A 171 8.20 0.16 17.05
N LYS A 172 8.64 1.16 17.80
CA LYS A 172 8.85 1.03 19.25
C LYS A 172 7.58 0.67 20.01
N TYR A 173 6.45 1.31 19.63
CA TYR A 173 5.16 1.07 20.28
C TYR A 173 4.69 -0.37 20.04
N LEU A 174 4.74 -0.86 18.81
CA LEU A 174 4.32 -2.22 18.47
C LEU A 174 5.27 -3.27 19.04
N ASN A 175 6.60 -3.07 19.01
CA ASN A 175 7.57 -3.97 19.65
C ASN A 175 7.34 -4.11 21.17
N ASN A 176 6.97 -3.03 21.85
CA ASN A 176 6.63 -3.08 23.27
C ASN A 176 5.35 -3.89 23.57
N ASN A 177 4.54 -4.15 22.54
CA ASN A 177 3.34 -4.99 22.61
C ASN A 177 3.54 -6.36 21.90
N GLU A 178 4.79 -6.82 21.79
CA GLU A 178 5.17 -8.13 21.26
C GLU A 178 4.81 -8.37 19.79
N ILE A 179 4.57 -7.30 19.01
CA ILE A 179 4.35 -7.38 17.57
C ILE A 179 5.69 -7.36 16.83
N ASN A 180 5.87 -8.27 15.88
CA ASN A 180 7.04 -8.26 15.00
C ASN A 180 6.92 -7.11 13.99
N VAL A 181 7.70 -6.07 14.18
CA VAL A 181 7.68 -4.86 13.36
C VAL A 181 9.10 -4.43 12.99
N LYS A 182 9.26 -3.90 11.80
CA LYS A 182 10.54 -3.41 11.30
C LYS A 182 10.36 -2.07 10.58
N TYR A 183 10.98 -1.02 11.10
CA TYR A 183 11.16 0.22 10.36
C TYR A 183 12.16 0.01 9.20
N LEU A 184 11.80 0.49 8.03
CA LEU A 184 12.66 0.53 6.85
C LEU A 184 12.96 1.99 6.50
N PRO A 185 14.24 2.42 6.49
CA PRO A 185 14.62 3.72 5.95
C PRO A 185 14.16 3.91 4.50
N ILE A 186 13.93 5.16 4.09
CA ILE A 186 13.52 5.45 2.72
C ILE A 186 14.59 5.02 1.73
N GLY A 187 14.19 4.15 0.80
CA GLY A 187 15.07 3.57 -0.22
C GLY A 187 15.68 2.23 0.14
N ASP A 188 15.47 1.76 1.37
CA ASP A 188 15.89 0.41 1.75
C ASP A 188 14.92 -0.65 1.17
N GLU A 189 15.44 -1.84 0.99
CA GLU A 189 14.71 -2.99 0.45
C GLU A 189 14.46 -4.03 1.53
N LEU A 190 13.33 -4.72 1.44
CA LEU A 190 12.99 -5.87 2.26
C LEU A 190 12.78 -7.08 1.36
N GLU A 191 13.56 -8.12 1.59
CA GLU A 191 13.40 -9.42 0.95
C GLU A 191 12.57 -10.34 1.85
N LEU A 192 11.42 -10.80 1.36
CA LEU A 192 10.63 -11.83 2.04
C LEU A 192 11.18 -13.19 1.66
N GLN A 193 11.72 -13.91 2.63
CA GLN A 193 12.26 -15.26 2.41
C GLN A 193 11.11 -16.25 2.14
N TYR A 194 11.38 -17.19 1.24
CA TYR A 194 10.47 -18.28 0.90
C TYR A 194 10.55 -19.43 1.91
#